data_eb715f4de559b0c2f3a62079d179feee
#
_entry.id   eb715f4de559b0c2f3a62079d179feee
#
_cell.length_a   1.000
_cell.length_b   1.000
_cell.length_c   1.000
_cell.angle_alpha   90.00
_cell.angle_beta   90.00
_cell.angle_gamma   90.00
#
_symmetry.space_group_name_H-M   'P 1'
#
loop_
_entity.id
_entity.type
_entity.pdbx_description
1 polymer ?
#
loop_
_entity_poly.entity_id
_entity_poly.type
_entity_poly.pdbx_seq_one_letter_code
_entity_poly.pdbx_strand_id
1 'polypeptide(L)'
;MGPLIFSRSLIFFLVIVGLLLPVRGDTDMLGPLTREAVLKNCPDWQEVVALYQPDGPAIDGLQAFNRPVQVEVFLGTWCPDSKAHVSEFFKVLDLADNALISATYIGIPRDKAQRSEYYQGKDIQKLPTFLVFVEGQEKGRIIEVPLKSMEQDLLDILLR
;
A
#
# COMPACT_ATOMS: atom_id res chain seq x y z
N MET A 1 -77.40 -1.31 33.43
CA MET A 1 -76.36 -0.24 33.39
C MET A 1 -75.03 -0.91 33.70
N GLY A 2 -74.22 -1.22 32.59
CA GLY A 2 -72.89 -1.83 32.71
C GLY A 2 -71.90 -0.93 32.07
N PRO A 3 -70.68 -0.75 32.64
CA PRO A 3 -69.69 0.17 32.10
C PRO A 3 -68.89 -0.46 30.92
N LEU A 4 -68.71 0.32 29.85
CA LEU A 4 -67.93 0.04 28.72
C LEU A 4 -66.41 0.08 29.06
N ILE A 5 -65.73 -1.05 28.88
CA ILE A 5 -64.27 -1.17 29.03
C ILE A 5 -63.64 -0.77 27.74
N PHE A 6 -63.05 0.40 27.71
CA PHE A 6 -62.15 0.84 26.58
C PHE A 6 -60.79 0.15 26.68
N SER A 7 -60.56 -0.82 25.82
CA SER A 7 -59.23 -1.43 25.63
C SER A 7 -58.36 -0.47 24.81
N ARG A 8 -57.36 0.16 25.47
CA ARG A 8 -56.30 0.95 24.77
C ARG A 8 -55.24 0.00 24.25
N SER A 9 -55.36 -0.34 22.97
CA SER A 9 -54.31 -1.09 22.25
C SER A 9 -53.10 -0.17 22.05
N LEU A 10 -52.02 -0.44 22.78
CA LEU A 10 -50.74 0.28 22.69
C LEU A 10 -49.99 -0.35 21.52
N ILE A 11 -50.02 0.31 20.35
CA ILE A 11 -49.22 -0.07 19.18
C ILE A 11 -47.80 0.40 19.43
N PHE A 12 -46.89 -0.52 19.74
CA PHE A 12 -45.46 -0.29 19.82
C PHE A 12 -44.93 -0.15 18.40
N PHE A 13 -44.65 1.09 17.99
CA PHE A 13 -43.89 1.37 16.73
C PHE A 13 -42.43 1.07 17.00
N LEU A 14 -41.95 -0.09 16.53
CA LEU A 14 -40.53 -0.45 16.55
C LEU A 14 -39.84 0.32 15.48
N VAL A 15 -39.22 1.45 15.83
CA VAL A 15 -38.35 2.22 14.94
C VAL A 15 -37.02 1.46 14.82
N ILE A 16 -36.87 0.68 13.76
CA ILE A 16 -35.57 0.09 13.37
C ILE A 16 -34.70 1.23 12.80
N VAL A 17 -33.89 1.83 13.66
CA VAL A 17 -32.82 2.71 13.21
C VAL A 17 -31.77 1.82 12.53
N GLY A 18 -31.92 1.67 11.21
CA GLY A 18 -30.91 1.02 10.39
C GLY A 18 -29.61 1.81 10.47
N LEU A 19 -28.63 1.28 11.20
CA LEU A 19 -27.27 1.80 11.21
C LEU A 19 -26.69 1.58 9.80
N LEU A 20 -26.82 2.59 8.94
CA LEU A 20 -26.12 2.64 7.65
C LEU A 20 -24.62 2.77 7.95
N LEU A 21 -23.95 1.62 8.08
CA LEU A 21 -22.49 1.59 8.03
C LEU A 21 -22.09 2.10 6.65
N PRO A 22 -21.18 3.09 6.55
CA PRO A 22 -20.69 3.52 5.27
C PRO A 22 -20.01 2.30 4.62
N VAL A 23 -20.57 1.86 3.49
CA VAL A 23 -19.86 0.94 2.60
C VAL A 23 -18.64 1.73 2.12
N ARG A 24 -17.47 1.44 2.72
CA ARG A 24 -16.20 1.89 2.18
C ARG A 24 -16.07 1.21 0.82
N GLY A 25 -16.45 1.93 -0.21
CA GLY A 25 -16.10 1.56 -1.56
C GLY A 25 -14.58 1.54 -1.63
N ASP A 26 -14.04 0.40 -2.00
CA ASP A 26 -12.62 0.19 -2.28
C ASP A 26 -12.29 0.99 -3.55
N THR A 27 -12.11 2.30 -3.38
CA THR A 27 -11.78 3.22 -4.47
C THR A 27 -10.29 3.08 -4.73
N ASP A 28 -9.94 2.66 -5.94
CA ASP A 28 -8.55 2.62 -6.39
C ASP A 28 -7.91 4.00 -6.17
N MET A 29 -6.78 4.06 -5.47
CA MET A 29 -6.01 5.29 -5.33
C MET A 29 -5.12 5.44 -6.56
N LEU A 30 -5.21 6.58 -7.25
CA LEU A 30 -4.60 6.78 -8.57
C LEU A 30 -3.61 7.95 -8.58
N GLY A 31 -2.57 7.82 -9.41
CA GLY A 31 -1.55 8.86 -9.59
C GLY A 31 -0.58 8.98 -8.41
N PRO A 32 0.02 10.16 -8.20
CA PRO A 32 0.97 10.36 -7.12
C PRO A 32 0.35 10.12 -5.74
N LEU A 33 0.99 9.29 -4.94
CA LEU A 33 0.56 8.91 -3.60
C LEU A 33 1.65 9.22 -2.57
N THR A 34 1.23 9.37 -1.31
CA THR A 34 2.15 9.30 -0.16
C THR A 34 1.91 8.01 0.61
N ARG A 35 2.95 7.55 1.31
CA ARG A 35 2.85 6.40 2.21
C ARG A 35 1.72 6.56 3.23
N GLU A 36 1.62 7.75 3.84
CA GLU A 36 0.60 8.07 4.84
C GLU A 36 -0.81 7.97 4.25
N ALA A 37 -0.99 8.43 3.00
CA ALA A 37 -2.27 8.32 2.31
C ALA A 37 -2.63 6.85 2.05
N VAL A 38 -1.68 6.03 1.61
CA VAL A 38 -1.89 4.58 1.41
C VAL A 38 -2.29 3.91 2.72
N LEU A 39 -1.51 4.08 3.79
CA LEU A 39 -1.77 3.44 5.08
C LEU A 39 -3.08 3.92 5.73
N LYS A 40 -3.47 5.18 5.51
CA LYS A 40 -4.73 5.73 6.01
C LYS A 40 -5.95 5.13 5.30
N ASN A 41 -5.87 4.95 3.98
CA ASN A 41 -7.00 4.48 3.18
C ASN A 41 -7.05 2.94 3.07
N CYS A 42 -5.92 2.27 3.27
CA CYS A 42 -5.78 0.81 3.27
C CYS A 42 -5.26 0.34 4.64
N PRO A 43 -6.07 0.36 5.70
CA PRO A 43 -5.63 0.09 7.07
C PRO A 43 -5.10 -1.34 7.27
N ASP A 44 -5.54 -2.29 6.45
CA ASP A 44 -5.06 -3.67 6.44
C ASP A 44 -3.61 -3.82 5.95
N TRP A 45 -3.03 -2.79 5.31
CA TRP A 45 -1.61 -2.74 4.97
C TRP A 45 -0.74 -2.48 6.20
N GLN A 46 -1.28 -1.77 7.21
CA GLN A 46 -0.56 -1.50 8.47
C GLN A 46 -0.24 -2.79 9.22
N GLU A 47 -1.13 -3.79 9.15
CA GLU A 47 -0.88 -5.10 9.76
C GLU A 47 0.32 -5.81 9.13
N VAL A 48 0.44 -5.77 7.80
CA VAL A 48 1.59 -6.34 7.09
C VAL A 48 2.88 -5.62 7.49
N VAL A 49 2.87 -4.27 7.53
CA VAL A 49 4.02 -3.47 7.99
C VAL A 49 4.43 -3.85 9.42
N ALA A 50 3.45 -4.06 10.31
CA ALA A 50 3.73 -4.41 11.71
C ALA A 50 4.31 -5.81 11.88
N LEU A 51 3.85 -6.77 11.08
CA LEU A 51 4.22 -8.19 11.22
C LEU A 51 5.48 -8.56 10.44
N TYR A 52 5.86 -7.81 9.41
CA TYR A 52 7.03 -8.12 8.61
C TYR A 52 8.32 -8.03 9.42
N GLN A 53 9.18 -9.05 9.28
CA GLN A 53 10.46 -9.20 9.98
C GLN A 53 11.59 -9.27 8.94
N PRO A 54 12.21 -8.13 8.59
CA PRO A 54 13.29 -8.10 7.61
C PRO A 54 14.58 -8.77 8.11
N ASP A 55 15.42 -9.19 7.16
CA ASP A 55 16.77 -9.68 7.41
C ASP A 55 17.67 -8.56 7.96
N GLY A 56 18.14 -8.71 9.20
CA GLY A 56 18.93 -7.69 9.90
C GLY A 56 20.20 -7.28 9.13
N PRO A 57 21.06 -8.21 8.69
CA PRO A 57 22.23 -7.90 7.87
C PRO A 57 21.93 -7.08 6.60
N ALA A 58 20.83 -7.35 5.92
CA ALA A 58 20.44 -6.56 4.75
C ALA A 58 19.99 -5.14 5.14
N ILE A 59 19.26 -4.99 6.24
CA ILE A 59 18.91 -3.66 6.79
C ILE A 59 20.18 -2.87 7.18
N ASP A 60 21.14 -3.49 7.84
CA ASP A 60 22.42 -2.84 8.18
C ASP A 60 23.16 -2.37 6.92
N GLY A 61 23.12 -3.17 5.84
CA GLY A 61 23.70 -2.82 4.56
C GLY A 61 22.99 -1.62 3.90
N LEU A 62 21.64 -1.56 3.95
CA LEU A 62 20.87 -0.44 3.45
C LEU A 62 21.11 0.84 4.28
N GLN A 63 21.22 0.72 5.60
CA GLN A 63 21.52 1.83 6.48
C GLN A 63 22.92 2.42 6.21
N ALA A 64 23.90 1.56 5.93
CA ALA A 64 25.27 1.96 5.64
C ALA A 64 25.48 2.47 4.20
N PHE A 65 24.51 2.33 3.31
CA PHE A 65 24.64 2.75 1.91
C PHE A 65 24.73 4.28 1.82
N ASN A 66 25.77 4.79 1.16
CA ASN A 66 26.19 6.19 1.26
C ASN A 66 26.05 7.01 -0.05
N ARG A 67 25.25 6.56 -0.99
CA ARG A 67 24.93 7.29 -2.23
C ARG A 67 23.43 7.58 -2.31
N PRO A 68 23.01 8.69 -3.00
CA PRO A 68 21.60 8.98 -3.22
C PRO A 68 20.88 7.88 -3.99
N VAL A 69 19.79 7.40 -3.42
CA VAL A 69 18.89 6.38 -3.98
C VAL A 69 17.50 6.97 -4.14
N GLN A 70 16.88 6.73 -5.28
CA GLN A 70 15.46 6.96 -5.50
C GLN A 70 14.79 5.65 -5.92
N VAL A 71 13.69 5.32 -5.28
CA VAL A 71 12.86 4.17 -5.66
C VAL A 71 11.51 4.69 -6.15
N GLU A 72 11.16 4.39 -7.40
CA GLU A 72 9.83 4.67 -7.93
C GLU A 72 8.97 3.41 -7.84
N VAL A 73 7.85 3.49 -7.13
CA VAL A 73 6.99 2.35 -6.83
C VAL A 73 5.66 2.50 -7.56
N PHE A 74 5.41 1.63 -8.52
CA PHE A 74 4.12 1.51 -9.21
C PHE A 74 3.30 0.44 -8.51
N LEU A 75 2.14 0.81 -7.99
CA LEU A 75 1.34 -0.08 -7.15
C LEU A 75 -0.16 0.01 -7.46
N GLY A 76 -0.90 -1.06 -7.19
CA GLY A 76 -2.36 -1.03 -7.17
C GLY A 76 -2.87 -1.21 -5.75
N THR A 77 -3.64 -0.27 -5.19
CA THR A 77 -4.20 -0.44 -3.84
C THR A 77 -5.17 -1.61 -3.75
N TRP A 78 -5.68 -2.04 -4.87
CA TRP A 78 -6.55 -3.21 -5.09
C TRP A 78 -5.77 -4.54 -5.29
N CYS A 79 -4.44 -4.49 -5.45
CA CYS A 79 -3.60 -5.65 -5.80
C CYS A 79 -3.04 -6.31 -4.53
N PRO A 80 -3.27 -7.62 -4.32
CA PRO A 80 -2.75 -8.33 -3.15
C PRO A 80 -1.22 -8.33 -3.07
N ASP A 81 -0.52 -8.46 -4.20
CA ASP A 81 0.95 -8.43 -4.23
C ASP A 81 1.48 -7.03 -3.90
N SER A 82 0.76 -5.97 -4.33
CA SER A 82 1.09 -4.61 -3.90
C SER A 82 0.90 -4.45 -2.38
N LYS A 83 -0.19 -4.98 -1.82
CA LYS A 83 -0.39 -4.97 -0.36
C LYS A 83 0.77 -5.64 0.37
N ALA A 84 1.16 -6.83 -0.06
CA ALA A 84 2.25 -7.56 0.58
C ALA A 84 3.58 -6.79 0.45
N HIS A 85 4.06 -6.61 -0.77
CA HIS A 85 5.44 -6.19 -1.00
C HIS A 85 5.69 -4.68 -0.86
N VAL A 86 4.67 -3.83 -1.06
CA VAL A 86 4.82 -2.40 -0.75
C VAL A 86 4.78 -2.17 0.77
N SER A 87 4.01 -2.95 1.52
CA SER A 87 4.03 -2.88 2.98
C SER A 87 5.37 -3.38 3.57
N GLU A 88 5.94 -4.45 3.01
CA GLU A 88 7.30 -4.90 3.35
C GLU A 88 8.33 -3.79 3.07
N PHE A 89 8.24 -3.13 1.92
CA PHE A 89 9.11 -2.02 1.55
C PHE A 89 8.98 -0.84 2.52
N PHE A 90 7.75 -0.51 2.97
CA PHE A 90 7.55 0.50 4.00
C PHE A 90 8.31 0.16 5.29
N LYS A 91 8.23 -1.11 5.72
CA LYS A 91 8.96 -1.58 6.91
C LYS A 91 10.47 -1.53 6.73
N VAL A 92 10.96 -1.91 5.55
CA VAL A 92 12.39 -1.85 5.22
C VAL A 92 12.91 -0.42 5.30
N LEU A 93 12.19 0.56 4.73
CA LEU A 93 12.59 1.97 4.82
C LEU A 93 12.60 2.49 6.26
N ASP A 94 11.62 2.09 7.10
CA ASP A 94 11.57 2.48 8.51
C ASP A 94 12.79 1.99 9.29
N LEU A 95 13.22 0.76 9.02
CA LEU A 95 14.33 0.15 9.77
C LEU A 95 15.70 0.56 9.23
N ALA A 96 15.81 0.75 7.91
CA ALA A 96 17.06 1.26 7.32
C ALA A 96 17.34 2.69 7.77
N ASP A 97 16.31 3.50 8.00
CA ASP A 97 16.39 4.90 8.48
C ASP A 97 17.51 5.70 7.78
N ASN A 98 17.62 5.54 6.45
CA ASN A 98 18.67 6.15 5.65
C ASN A 98 18.11 7.32 4.84
N ALA A 99 18.45 8.56 5.22
CA ALA A 99 17.98 9.78 4.57
C ALA A 99 18.39 9.92 3.09
N LEU A 100 19.34 9.12 2.61
CA LEU A 100 19.75 9.08 1.21
C LEU A 100 18.85 8.18 0.36
N ILE A 101 17.98 7.37 0.97
CA ILE A 101 17.02 6.52 0.26
C ILE A 101 15.65 7.19 0.27
N SER A 102 15.20 7.65 -0.88
CA SER A 102 13.89 8.27 -1.07
C SER A 102 12.98 7.38 -1.90
N ALA A 103 11.66 7.52 -1.72
CA ALA A 103 10.68 6.77 -2.52
C ALA A 103 9.53 7.67 -3.00
N THR A 104 9.06 7.39 -4.21
CA THR A 104 7.84 7.96 -4.79
C THR A 104 6.87 6.84 -5.13
N TYR A 105 5.57 7.09 -5.00
CA TYR A 105 4.54 6.07 -5.16
C TYR A 105 3.53 6.54 -6.20
N ILE A 106 3.19 5.65 -7.14
CA ILE A 106 2.24 5.90 -8.22
C ILE A 106 1.15 4.84 -8.18
N GLY A 107 -0.07 5.26 -7.85
CA GLY A 107 -1.25 4.40 -7.85
C GLY A 107 -1.73 4.11 -9.26
N ILE A 108 -1.96 2.83 -9.57
CA ILE A 108 -2.31 2.32 -10.88
C ILE A 108 -3.74 1.79 -10.87
N PRO A 109 -4.59 2.14 -11.86
CA PRO A 109 -5.96 1.67 -11.93
C PRO A 109 -6.04 0.15 -12.15
N ARG A 110 -7.16 -0.44 -11.69
CA ARG A 110 -7.48 -1.84 -11.93
C ARG A 110 -7.69 -2.11 -13.42
N ASP A 111 -8.35 -1.20 -14.11
CA ASP A 111 -8.59 -1.29 -15.55
C ASP A 111 -7.28 -1.15 -16.34
N LYS A 112 -6.88 -2.22 -17.01
CA LYS A 112 -5.64 -2.28 -17.78
C LYS A 112 -5.58 -1.26 -18.93
N ALA A 113 -6.74 -0.91 -19.51
CA ALA A 113 -6.80 0.02 -20.64
C ALA A 113 -6.38 1.46 -20.24
N GLN A 114 -6.52 1.80 -18.97
CA GLN A 114 -6.19 3.13 -18.43
C GLN A 114 -4.76 3.25 -17.88
N ARG A 115 -4.01 2.16 -17.78
CA ARG A 115 -2.73 2.13 -17.04
C ARG A 115 -1.61 2.90 -17.72
N SER A 116 -1.61 2.96 -19.06
CA SER A 116 -0.53 3.60 -19.83
C SER A 116 -0.27 5.06 -19.45
N GLU A 117 -1.31 5.78 -19.07
CA GLU A 117 -1.21 7.19 -18.63
C GLU A 117 -0.42 7.33 -17.32
N TYR A 118 -0.45 6.31 -16.45
CA TYR A 118 0.20 6.31 -15.15
C TYR A 118 1.64 5.80 -15.21
N TYR A 119 2.04 5.10 -16.27
CA TYR A 119 3.37 4.51 -16.38
C TYR A 119 4.47 5.52 -16.74
N GLN A 120 4.11 6.74 -17.12
CA GLN A 120 5.05 7.82 -17.41
C GLN A 120 6.15 7.42 -18.42
N GLY A 121 5.79 6.61 -19.43
CA GLY A 121 6.72 6.11 -20.43
C GLY A 121 7.62 4.96 -19.97
N LYS A 122 7.45 4.48 -18.73
CA LYS A 122 8.22 3.35 -18.20
C LYS A 122 7.55 2.03 -18.57
N ASP A 123 8.36 1.02 -18.84
CA ASP A 123 7.89 -0.32 -19.17
C ASP A 123 7.50 -1.06 -17.89
N ILE A 124 6.23 -0.92 -17.47
CA ILE A 124 5.65 -1.56 -16.29
C ILE A 124 4.73 -2.69 -16.74
N GLN A 125 5.15 -3.94 -16.55
CA GLN A 125 4.42 -5.13 -16.97
C GLN A 125 3.53 -5.72 -15.87
N LYS A 126 3.96 -5.60 -14.61
CA LYS A 126 3.33 -6.18 -13.43
C LYS A 126 3.28 -5.19 -12.26
N LEU A 127 2.44 -5.47 -11.27
CA LEU A 127 2.34 -4.66 -10.04
C LEU A 127 2.49 -5.57 -8.80
N PRO A 128 3.20 -5.06 -7.77
CA PRO A 128 3.97 -3.81 -7.79
C PRO A 128 5.24 -3.93 -8.64
N THR A 129 5.76 -2.78 -9.09
CA THR A 129 7.12 -2.70 -9.66
C THR A 129 7.87 -1.58 -8.97
N PHE A 130 9.08 -1.89 -8.51
CA PHE A 130 10.00 -0.94 -7.89
C PHE A 130 11.16 -0.70 -8.85
N LEU A 131 11.32 0.52 -9.32
CA LEU A 131 12.47 0.95 -10.12
C LEU A 131 13.48 1.61 -9.19
N VAL A 132 14.69 1.08 -9.14
CA VAL A 132 15.74 1.54 -8.24
C VAL A 132 16.80 2.34 -9.00
N PHE A 133 16.96 3.59 -8.61
CA PHE A 133 17.93 4.52 -9.19
C PHE A 133 18.99 4.86 -8.15
N VAL A 134 20.25 4.86 -8.57
CA VAL A 134 21.37 5.38 -7.79
C VAL A 134 21.97 6.54 -8.55
N GLU A 135 22.06 7.71 -7.93
CA GLU A 135 22.57 8.94 -8.56
C GLU A 135 21.88 9.24 -9.90
N GLY A 136 20.57 8.98 -9.98
CA GLY A 136 19.72 9.20 -11.16
C GLY A 136 19.82 8.14 -12.26
N GLN A 137 20.63 7.09 -12.10
CA GLN A 137 20.73 5.98 -13.04
C GLN A 137 19.95 4.77 -12.55
N GLU A 138 19.07 4.21 -13.38
CA GLU A 138 18.38 2.96 -13.06
C GLU A 138 19.40 1.82 -12.93
N LYS A 139 19.42 1.17 -11.76
CA LYS A 139 20.32 0.05 -11.45
C LYS A 139 19.62 -1.30 -11.50
N GLY A 140 18.31 -1.32 -11.34
CA GLY A 140 17.53 -2.54 -11.40
C GLY A 140 16.09 -2.34 -10.98
N ARG A 141 15.34 -3.44 -10.97
CA ARG A 141 13.92 -3.47 -10.64
C ARG A 141 13.60 -4.67 -9.77
N ILE A 142 12.64 -4.50 -8.87
CA ILE A 142 11.92 -5.60 -8.22
C ILE A 142 10.54 -5.64 -8.86
N ILE A 143 10.17 -6.76 -9.48
CA ILE A 143 8.95 -6.88 -10.28
C ILE A 143 8.03 -7.91 -9.63
N GLU A 144 6.85 -7.49 -9.21
CA GLU A 144 5.79 -8.27 -8.58
C GLU A 144 6.23 -8.85 -7.24
N VAL A 145 7.04 -9.90 -7.23
CA VAL A 145 7.51 -10.62 -6.04
C VAL A 145 9.03 -10.54 -5.97
N PRO A 146 9.63 -10.16 -4.83
CA PRO A 146 11.08 -10.25 -4.64
C PRO A 146 11.60 -11.69 -4.84
N LEU A 147 12.82 -11.82 -5.36
CA LEU A 147 13.45 -13.13 -5.57
C LEU A 147 13.93 -13.79 -4.26
N LYS A 148 14.35 -12.95 -3.31
CA LYS A 148 14.76 -13.34 -1.95
C LYS A 148 13.80 -12.73 -0.93
N SER A 149 14.12 -11.55 -0.47
CA SER A 149 13.27 -10.69 0.34
C SER A 149 13.39 -9.25 -0.17
N MET A 150 12.49 -8.37 0.25
CA MET A 150 12.45 -6.99 -0.21
C MET A 150 13.78 -6.25 0.05
N GLU A 151 14.30 -6.36 1.26
CA GLU A 151 15.55 -5.71 1.68
C GLU A 151 16.78 -6.33 1.02
N GLN A 152 16.80 -7.65 0.85
CA GLN A 152 17.93 -8.34 0.21
C GLN A 152 18.01 -8.01 -1.27
N ASP A 153 16.88 -8.04 -2.00
CA ASP A 153 16.85 -7.70 -3.42
C ASP A 153 17.19 -6.22 -3.63
N LEU A 154 16.68 -5.32 -2.76
CA LEU A 154 17.04 -3.91 -2.81
C LEU A 154 18.53 -3.71 -2.61
N LEU A 155 19.12 -4.31 -1.57
CA LEU A 155 20.56 -4.23 -1.31
C LEU A 155 21.40 -4.81 -2.47
N ASP A 156 21.00 -5.96 -2.99
CA ASP A 156 21.67 -6.58 -4.14
C ASP A 156 21.70 -5.67 -5.37
N ILE A 157 20.62 -4.91 -5.62
CA ILE A 157 20.57 -3.92 -6.71
C ILE A 157 21.54 -2.76 -6.44
N LEU A 158 21.59 -2.27 -5.19
CA LEU A 158 22.46 -1.14 -4.83
C LEU A 158 23.94 -1.46 -4.88
N LEU A 159 24.33 -2.73 -4.72
CA LEU A 159 25.71 -3.19 -4.72
C LEU A 159 26.26 -3.54 -6.12
N ARG A 160 25.43 -3.46 -7.16
CA ARG A 160 25.84 -3.63 -8.58
C ARG A 160 26.44 -2.33 -9.10
#